data_2465abfc7a3cb586362733505308e56f
#
_entry.id   2465abfc7a3cb586362733505308e56f
#
_cell.length_a   1.000
_cell.length_b   1.000
_cell.length_c   1.000
_cell.angle_alpha   90.00
_cell.angle_beta   90.00
_cell.angle_gamma   90.00
#
_symmetry.space_group_name_H-M   'P 1'
#
loop_
_entity.id
_entity.type
_entity.pdbx_description
1 polymer ?
#
loop_
_entity_poly.entity_id
_entity_poly.type
_entity_poly.pdbx_seq_one_letter_code
_entity_poly.pdbx_strand_id
1 'polypeptide(L)'
;DLHEEVVVSRLDPNTLRVENAGGGTRSNSSNSYQLDHIFNESATQQDVFKKVLPTLRESFQGYNSTVFAYGQTGTGKTHTMLGVDFWQMALEQETFDVSEFMGAENSLSWGLIPQTAKFVFRHLDELKREEIVVSSKISCSYLELYNEKVIDLLGQSTTTRTKGLNIREDKSKGVYVPDASDVIVEKEDEVLALLWEGAQNRAISATDMNEHSSRSHTIFQFVIQLEIQPRNGHPKVVSRSKLNLVDL
;
A
#
# COMPACT_ATOMS: atom_id res chain seq x y z
N ASP A 1 14.47 11.61 32.43
CA ASP A 1 14.09 12.61 31.41
C ASP A 1 15.27 12.83 30.49
N LEU A 2 15.37 12.05 29.42
CA LEU A 2 16.24 12.32 28.32
C LEU A 2 15.57 13.41 27.50
N HIS A 3 16.06 14.64 27.55
CA HIS A 3 15.70 15.67 26.58
C HIS A 3 16.30 15.25 25.24
N GLU A 4 15.48 14.59 24.39
CA GLU A 4 15.84 14.36 22.99
C GLU A 4 15.86 15.74 22.31
N GLU A 5 17.03 16.15 21.81
CA GLU A 5 17.15 17.35 21.00
C GLU A 5 16.37 17.15 19.69
N VAL A 6 15.45 18.06 19.38
CA VAL A 6 14.74 18.07 18.11
C VAL A 6 15.73 18.40 17.00
N VAL A 7 16.20 17.37 16.30
CA VAL A 7 17.17 17.51 15.19
C VAL A 7 16.53 17.77 13.84
N VAL A 8 15.20 17.67 13.74
CA VAL A 8 14.44 17.87 12.50
C VAL A 8 13.39 18.95 12.73
N SER A 9 13.40 19.98 11.91
CA SER A 9 12.43 21.07 11.97
C SER A 9 11.84 21.38 10.60
N ARG A 10 10.55 21.67 10.55
CA ARG A 10 9.87 22.14 9.35
C ARG A 10 10.00 23.66 9.27
N LEU A 11 10.61 24.16 8.20
CA LEU A 11 10.76 25.62 7.97
C LEU A 11 9.53 26.20 7.26
N ASP A 12 9.01 25.49 6.28
CA ASP A 12 7.83 25.84 5.50
C ASP A 12 7.11 24.55 5.00
N PRO A 13 6.00 24.63 4.25
CA PRO A 13 5.27 23.46 3.78
C PRO A 13 6.10 22.45 2.96
N ASN A 14 7.22 22.86 2.41
CA ASN A 14 8.03 22.10 1.46
C ASN A 14 9.50 21.95 1.88
N THR A 15 9.95 22.67 2.93
CA THR A 15 11.36 22.67 3.36
C THR A 15 11.53 22.10 4.75
N LEU A 16 12.32 21.05 4.85
CA LEU A 16 12.73 20.39 6.08
C LEU A 16 14.19 20.72 6.38
N ARG A 17 14.48 21.07 7.62
CA ARG A 17 15.84 21.28 8.11
C ARG A 17 16.22 20.15 9.06
N VAL A 18 17.39 19.58 8.84
CA VAL A 18 17.99 18.58 9.71
C VAL A 18 19.27 19.15 10.32
N GLU A 19 19.33 19.19 11.64
CA GLU A 19 20.51 19.62 12.39
C GLU A 19 21.37 18.40 12.73
N ASN A 20 22.66 18.47 12.47
CA ASN A 20 23.57 17.41 12.86
C ASN A 20 23.85 17.50 14.36
N ALA A 21 23.32 16.57 15.15
CA ALA A 21 23.66 16.39 16.56
C ALA A 21 25.10 15.87 16.70
N GLY A 22 26.07 16.75 16.50
CA GLY A 22 27.49 16.43 16.65
C GLY A 22 28.00 16.91 18.00
N GLY A 23 28.15 15.99 18.95
CA GLY A 23 28.85 16.23 20.22
C GLY A 23 30.34 16.50 20.00
N GLY A 24 30.69 17.71 19.62
CA GLY A 24 32.08 18.16 19.45
C GLY A 24 32.14 19.55 18.83
N THR A 25 33.16 20.34 19.20
CA THR A 25 33.41 21.75 18.89
C THR A 25 33.56 22.10 17.39
N ARG A 26 32.82 21.46 16.49
CA ARG A 26 32.74 21.78 15.05
C ARG A 26 31.32 22.21 14.69
N SER A 27 31.24 23.39 14.13
CA SER A 27 30.09 24.12 13.60
C SER A 27 28.80 23.30 13.45
N ASN A 28 27.69 23.77 14.05
CA ASN A 28 26.32 23.31 13.79
C ASN A 28 26.05 23.36 12.27
N SER A 29 26.34 22.27 11.56
CA SER A 29 25.98 22.16 10.15
C SER A 29 24.54 21.66 10.09
N SER A 30 23.68 22.42 9.47
CA SER A 30 22.31 22.01 9.17
C SER A 30 22.16 21.81 7.66
N ASN A 31 21.44 20.74 7.27
CA ASN A 31 21.07 20.50 5.89
C ASN A 31 19.60 20.82 5.70
N SER A 32 19.26 21.48 4.60
CA SER A 32 17.87 21.73 4.21
C SER A 32 17.51 20.84 3.02
N TYR A 33 16.34 20.22 3.10
CA TYR A 33 15.79 19.33 2.08
C TYR A 33 14.48 19.92 1.56
N GLN A 34 14.32 19.92 0.25
CA GLN A 34 13.10 20.35 -0.41
C GLN A 34 12.29 19.14 -0.81
N LEU A 35 11.00 19.11 -0.44
CA LEU A 35 10.04 18.03 -0.65
C LEU A 35 8.77 18.62 -1.27
N ASP A 36 8.00 17.81 -1.98
CA ASP A 36 6.73 18.25 -2.56
C ASP A 36 5.70 18.60 -1.48
N HIS A 37 5.75 17.91 -0.35
CA HIS A 37 4.90 18.17 0.81
C HIS A 37 5.51 17.61 2.08
N ILE A 38 5.33 18.33 3.19
CA ILE A 38 5.72 17.89 4.53
C ILE A 38 4.47 17.86 5.40
N PHE A 39 4.13 16.69 5.90
CA PHE A 39 3.10 16.54 6.91
C PHE A 39 3.64 17.01 8.27
N ASN A 40 2.79 17.63 9.07
CA ASN A 40 3.10 17.94 10.46
C ASN A 40 2.77 16.76 11.38
N GLU A 41 3.13 16.86 12.65
CA GLU A 41 2.92 15.81 13.65
C GLU A 41 1.42 15.50 13.91
N SER A 42 0.53 16.44 13.62
CA SER A 42 -0.92 16.26 13.77
C SER A 42 -1.60 15.72 12.52
N ALA A 43 -0.84 15.41 11.45
CA ALA A 43 -1.40 14.88 10.22
C ALA A 43 -2.00 13.49 10.46
N THR A 44 -3.19 13.30 9.91
CA THR A 44 -3.94 12.05 10.01
C THR A 44 -3.69 11.15 8.80
N GLN A 45 -4.08 9.87 8.92
CA GLN A 45 -4.10 8.92 7.80
C GLN A 45 -4.92 9.46 6.61
N GLN A 46 -6.01 10.17 6.89
CA GLN A 46 -6.83 10.78 5.85
C GLN A 46 -6.11 11.91 5.12
N ASP A 47 -5.27 12.69 5.80
CA ASP A 47 -4.51 13.75 5.17
C ASP A 47 -3.45 13.19 4.23
N VAL A 48 -2.80 12.10 4.63
CA VAL A 48 -1.87 11.34 3.76
C VAL A 48 -2.63 10.78 2.55
N PHE A 49 -3.78 10.14 2.78
CA PHE A 49 -4.61 9.58 1.70
C PHE A 49 -5.04 10.63 0.67
N LYS A 50 -5.46 11.83 1.11
CA LYS A 50 -5.81 12.94 0.21
C LYS A 50 -4.68 13.32 -0.74
N LYS A 51 -3.42 13.21 -0.29
CA LYS A 51 -2.25 13.51 -1.13
C LYS A 51 -1.97 12.42 -2.17
N VAL A 52 -2.27 11.18 -1.85
CA VAL A 52 -2.09 10.02 -2.74
C VAL A 52 -3.25 9.88 -3.73
N LEU A 53 -4.43 10.40 -3.40
CA LEU A 53 -5.66 10.24 -4.19
C LEU A 53 -5.53 10.59 -5.69
N PRO A 54 -4.81 11.64 -6.13
CA PRO A 54 -4.61 11.91 -7.55
C PRO A 54 -3.95 10.73 -8.28
N THR A 55 -2.90 10.15 -7.70
CA THR A 55 -2.19 8.98 -8.25
C THR A 55 -3.11 7.76 -8.36
N LEU A 56 -4.00 7.55 -7.37
CA LEU A 56 -4.99 6.46 -7.43
C LEU A 56 -5.98 6.66 -8.59
N ARG A 57 -6.40 7.89 -8.86
CA ARG A 57 -7.30 8.22 -9.97
C ARG A 57 -6.67 7.96 -11.33
N GLU A 58 -5.36 8.18 -11.49
CA GLU A 58 -4.64 7.89 -12.73
C GLU A 58 -4.70 6.40 -13.09
N SER A 59 -4.77 5.51 -12.10
CA SER A 59 -4.93 4.07 -12.34
C SER A 59 -6.24 3.75 -13.06
N PHE A 60 -7.31 4.50 -12.84
CA PHE A 60 -8.58 4.34 -13.58
C PHE A 60 -8.53 4.89 -15.01
N GLN A 61 -7.50 5.69 -15.32
CA GLN A 61 -7.24 6.17 -16.68
C GLN A 61 -6.31 5.24 -17.48
N GLY A 62 -5.87 4.12 -16.87
CA GLY A 62 -5.02 3.12 -17.52
C GLY A 62 -3.52 3.27 -17.22
N TYR A 63 -3.13 4.21 -16.36
CA TYR A 63 -1.73 4.37 -15.96
C TYR A 63 -1.37 3.42 -14.82
N ASN A 64 -0.20 2.77 -14.95
CA ASN A 64 0.37 2.03 -13.84
C ASN A 64 0.90 3.02 -12.80
N SER A 65 0.52 2.80 -11.54
CA SER A 65 0.86 3.68 -10.44
C SER A 65 1.49 2.89 -9.30
N THR A 66 2.44 3.50 -8.61
CA THR A 66 3.08 2.91 -7.43
C THR A 66 3.18 3.95 -6.33
N VAL A 67 2.71 3.59 -5.15
CA VAL A 67 2.88 4.33 -3.91
C VAL A 67 3.69 3.47 -2.97
N PHE A 68 4.77 4.00 -2.40
CA PHE A 68 5.58 3.27 -1.44
C PHE A 68 5.92 4.11 -0.22
N ALA A 69 5.93 3.48 0.95
CA ALA A 69 6.46 4.04 2.17
C ALA A 69 7.93 3.65 2.32
N TYR A 70 8.79 4.64 2.52
CA TYR A 70 10.23 4.44 2.66
C TYR A 70 10.73 5.08 3.96
N GLY A 71 11.64 4.40 4.63
CA GLY A 71 12.27 4.87 5.87
C GLY A 71 12.91 3.72 6.64
N GLN A 72 13.66 4.04 7.69
CA GLN A 72 14.23 3.01 8.57
C GLN A 72 13.14 2.27 9.36
N THR A 73 13.49 1.18 10.03
CA THR A 73 12.60 0.46 10.93
C THR A 73 12.10 1.38 12.05
N GLY A 74 10.82 1.31 12.39
CA GLY A 74 10.21 2.13 13.43
C GLY A 74 9.70 3.51 12.96
N THR A 75 9.88 3.90 11.68
CA THR A 75 9.41 5.22 11.17
C THR A 75 7.93 5.26 10.79
N GLY A 76 7.18 4.17 10.97
CA GLY A 76 5.75 4.14 10.69
C GLY A 76 5.35 3.79 9.26
N LYS A 77 6.22 3.11 8.49
CA LYS A 77 5.87 2.64 7.12
C LYS A 77 4.63 1.77 7.11
N THR A 78 4.63 0.71 7.90
CA THR A 78 3.50 -0.22 8.03
C THR A 78 2.26 0.47 8.61
N HIS A 79 2.44 1.39 9.58
CA HIS A 79 1.37 2.24 10.07
C HIS A 79 0.73 3.07 8.94
N THR A 80 1.55 3.66 8.07
CA THR A 80 1.05 4.44 6.92
C THR A 80 0.32 3.56 5.90
N MET A 81 0.82 2.35 5.63
CA MET A 81 0.26 1.47 4.62
C MET A 81 -0.96 0.69 5.10
N LEU A 82 -0.93 0.11 6.30
CA LEU A 82 -2.00 -0.74 6.83
C LEU A 82 -2.89 -0.01 7.85
N GLY A 83 -2.31 0.88 8.67
CA GLY A 83 -2.95 1.46 9.85
C GLY A 83 -2.58 0.69 11.12
N VAL A 84 -2.84 1.30 12.29
CA VAL A 84 -2.49 0.69 13.59
C VAL A 84 -3.34 -0.53 13.86
N ASP A 85 -4.65 -0.36 13.78
CA ASP A 85 -5.61 -1.36 14.26
C ASP A 85 -5.60 -2.61 13.38
N PHE A 86 -5.43 -2.45 12.05
CA PHE A 86 -5.46 -3.56 11.12
C PHE A 86 -4.36 -4.59 11.39
N TRP A 87 -3.12 -4.11 11.55
CA TRP A 87 -1.98 -5.00 11.80
C TRP A 87 -2.10 -5.70 13.15
N GLN A 88 -2.51 -4.97 14.19
CA GLN A 88 -2.65 -5.51 15.53
C GLN A 88 -3.78 -6.53 15.60
N MET A 89 -4.93 -6.24 15.01
CA MET A 89 -6.05 -7.17 14.89
C MET A 89 -5.66 -8.43 14.12
N ALA A 90 -4.91 -8.32 13.03
CA ALA A 90 -4.46 -9.47 12.25
C ALA A 90 -3.54 -10.42 13.04
N LEU A 91 -2.81 -9.90 14.04
CA LEU A 91 -1.95 -10.70 14.90
C LEU A 91 -2.70 -11.34 16.08
N GLU A 92 -3.73 -10.68 16.61
CA GLU A 92 -4.39 -11.05 17.86
C GLU A 92 -5.66 -11.88 17.66
N GLN A 93 -6.31 -11.77 16.50
CA GLN A 93 -7.58 -12.46 16.24
C GLN A 93 -7.40 -13.65 15.30
N GLU A 94 -8.05 -14.77 15.63
CA GLU A 94 -8.07 -15.96 14.77
C GLU A 94 -9.03 -15.83 13.58
N THR A 95 -10.04 -14.99 13.71
CA THR A 95 -11.09 -14.79 12.70
C THR A 95 -11.24 -13.30 12.37
N PHE A 96 -11.49 -13.01 11.10
CA PHE A 96 -11.70 -11.65 10.61
C PHE A 96 -13.19 -11.32 10.55
N ASP A 97 -13.64 -10.41 11.39
CA ASP A 97 -14.97 -9.82 11.26
C ASP A 97 -14.89 -8.48 10.52
N VAL A 98 -15.22 -8.54 9.22
CA VAL A 98 -15.23 -7.35 8.35
C VAL A 98 -16.17 -6.27 8.89
N SER A 99 -17.30 -6.65 9.48
CA SER A 99 -18.30 -5.67 9.97
C SER A 99 -17.79 -4.87 11.17
N GLU A 100 -17.02 -5.52 12.05
CA GLU A 100 -16.36 -4.85 13.17
C GLU A 100 -15.27 -3.90 12.67
N PHE A 101 -14.45 -4.35 11.71
CA PHE A 101 -13.37 -3.54 11.13
C PHE A 101 -13.92 -2.33 10.35
N MET A 102 -15.03 -2.47 9.64
CA MET A 102 -15.66 -1.41 8.87
C MET A 102 -16.43 -0.39 9.70
N GLY A 103 -16.52 -0.55 11.00
CA GLY A 103 -17.15 0.40 11.90
C GLY A 103 -16.60 1.82 11.71
N ALA A 104 -17.50 2.83 11.76
CA ALA A 104 -17.18 4.21 11.39
C ALA A 104 -16.00 4.83 12.20
N GLU A 105 -15.80 4.40 13.43
CA GLU A 105 -14.72 4.88 14.30
C GLU A 105 -13.35 4.33 13.86
N ASN A 106 -13.30 3.11 13.37
CA ASN A 106 -12.06 2.46 12.95
C ASN A 106 -11.53 2.99 11.61
N SER A 107 -12.41 3.49 10.74
CA SER A 107 -12.02 3.99 9.41
C SER A 107 -11.06 5.21 9.45
N LEU A 108 -10.96 5.90 10.57
CA LEU A 108 -10.04 7.05 10.75
C LEU A 108 -8.59 6.61 10.93
N SER A 109 -8.36 5.40 11.42
CA SER A 109 -7.04 4.80 11.67
C SER A 109 -6.53 3.96 10.49
N TRP A 110 -7.35 3.79 9.44
CA TRP A 110 -6.98 2.99 8.26
C TRP A 110 -5.79 3.58 7.51
N GLY A 111 -4.81 2.73 7.20
CA GLY A 111 -3.70 3.08 6.32
C GLY A 111 -4.12 3.20 4.85
N LEU A 112 -3.15 3.45 3.99
CA LEU A 112 -3.38 3.68 2.57
C LEU A 112 -4.04 2.50 1.86
N ILE A 113 -3.71 1.24 2.20
CA ILE A 113 -4.25 0.06 1.50
C ILE A 113 -5.75 -0.11 1.78
N PRO A 114 -6.24 -0.16 3.03
CA PRO A 114 -7.67 -0.23 3.30
C PRO A 114 -8.46 0.96 2.73
N GLN A 115 -7.93 2.20 2.85
CA GLN A 115 -8.58 3.37 2.26
C GLN A 115 -8.64 3.28 0.74
N THR A 116 -7.60 2.71 0.09
CA THR A 116 -7.59 2.48 -1.35
C THR A 116 -8.64 1.46 -1.76
N ALA A 117 -8.82 0.37 -1.00
CA ALA A 117 -9.89 -0.60 -1.27
C ALA A 117 -11.26 0.08 -1.31
N LYS A 118 -11.58 0.86 -0.29
CA LYS A 118 -12.82 1.65 -0.23
C LYS A 118 -12.96 2.63 -1.40
N PHE A 119 -11.88 3.32 -1.75
CA PHE A 119 -11.86 4.26 -2.86
C PHE A 119 -12.12 3.57 -4.20
N VAL A 120 -11.44 2.44 -4.48
CA VAL A 120 -11.53 1.70 -5.75
C VAL A 120 -12.99 1.34 -6.04
N PHE A 121 -13.69 0.71 -5.11
CA PHE A 121 -15.07 0.28 -5.35
C PHE A 121 -16.05 1.45 -5.40
N ARG A 122 -15.90 2.45 -4.54
CA ARG A 122 -16.74 3.65 -4.57
C ARG A 122 -16.59 4.41 -5.89
N HIS A 123 -15.33 4.60 -6.34
CA HIS A 123 -15.08 5.31 -7.61
C HIS A 123 -15.53 4.51 -8.81
N LEU A 124 -15.41 3.18 -8.78
CA LEU A 124 -15.93 2.29 -9.79
C LEU A 124 -17.46 2.41 -9.92
N ASP A 125 -18.18 2.45 -8.79
CA ASP A 125 -19.63 2.64 -8.77
C ASP A 125 -20.05 4.02 -9.29
N GLU A 126 -19.26 5.05 -9.03
CA GLU A 126 -19.44 6.39 -9.61
C GLU A 126 -19.34 6.34 -11.13
N LEU A 127 -18.27 5.73 -11.67
CA LEU A 127 -18.04 5.60 -13.12
C LEU A 127 -19.10 4.73 -13.82
N LYS A 128 -19.62 3.70 -13.16
CA LYS A 128 -20.72 2.87 -13.68
C LYS A 128 -22.03 3.64 -13.72
N ARG A 129 -22.35 4.41 -12.68
CA ARG A 129 -23.55 5.27 -12.64
C ARG A 129 -23.54 6.38 -13.69
N GLU A 130 -22.34 6.88 -14.03
CA GLU A 130 -22.13 7.86 -15.10
C GLU A 130 -22.08 7.22 -16.50
N GLU A 131 -22.27 5.92 -16.61
CA GLU A 131 -22.21 5.14 -17.86
C GLU A 131 -20.86 5.23 -18.60
N ILE A 132 -19.80 5.59 -17.88
CA ILE A 132 -18.43 5.66 -18.42
C ILE A 132 -17.83 4.26 -18.50
N VAL A 133 -18.04 3.43 -17.48
CA VAL A 133 -17.57 2.05 -17.41
C VAL A 133 -18.72 1.09 -17.62
N VAL A 134 -18.58 0.24 -18.64
CA VAL A 134 -19.59 -0.77 -19.01
C VAL A 134 -19.35 -2.08 -18.26
N SER A 135 -18.09 -2.50 -18.14
CA SER A 135 -17.68 -3.66 -17.38
C SER A 135 -16.35 -3.41 -16.69
N SER A 136 -16.10 -4.13 -15.62
CA SER A 136 -14.89 -4.00 -14.83
C SER A 136 -14.47 -5.34 -14.26
N LYS A 137 -13.16 -5.54 -14.14
CA LYS A 137 -12.57 -6.65 -13.41
C LYS A 137 -11.46 -6.10 -12.53
N ILE A 138 -11.60 -6.28 -11.23
CA ILE A 138 -10.58 -5.94 -10.24
C ILE A 138 -10.00 -7.23 -9.70
N SER A 139 -8.67 -7.33 -9.62
CA SER A 139 -8.01 -8.43 -8.94
C SER A 139 -6.88 -7.92 -8.06
N CYS A 140 -6.54 -8.71 -7.03
CA CYS A 140 -5.53 -8.38 -6.04
C CYS A 140 -4.49 -9.49 -5.93
N SER A 141 -3.24 -9.07 -5.71
CA SER A 141 -2.13 -9.93 -5.32
C SER A 141 -1.45 -9.33 -4.10
N TYR A 142 -0.93 -10.15 -3.21
CA TYR A 142 -0.18 -9.69 -2.05
C TYR A 142 1.12 -10.49 -1.94
N LEU A 143 2.23 -9.81 -2.16
CA LEU A 143 3.56 -10.41 -2.26
C LEU A 143 4.47 -9.88 -1.17
N GLU A 144 5.38 -10.72 -0.70
CA GLU A 144 6.48 -10.34 0.18
C GLU A 144 7.81 -10.60 -0.53
N LEU A 145 8.72 -9.63 -0.43
CA LEU A 145 10.12 -9.78 -0.83
C LEU A 145 10.96 -9.94 0.43
N TYR A 146 11.54 -11.12 0.57
CA TYR A 146 12.42 -11.43 1.69
C TYR A 146 13.61 -12.26 1.21
N ASN A 147 14.83 -11.83 1.56
CA ASN A 147 16.07 -12.53 1.22
C ASN A 147 16.14 -12.93 -0.28
N GLU A 148 15.90 -11.95 -1.16
CA GLU A 148 15.89 -12.10 -2.63
C GLU A 148 14.83 -13.08 -3.19
N LYS A 149 13.87 -13.49 -2.37
CA LYS A 149 12.75 -14.35 -2.77
C LYS A 149 11.46 -13.54 -2.82
N VAL A 150 10.62 -13.87 -3.77
CA VAL A 150 9.23 -13.39 -3.84
C VAL A 150 8.34 -14.47 -3.25
N ILE A 151 7.59 -14.13 -2.21
CA ILE A 151 6.68 -15.02 -1.51
C ILE A 151 5.25 -14.54 -1.78
N ASP A 152 4.37 -15.45 -2.13
CA ASP A 152 2.95 -15.16 -2.29
C ASP A 152 2.24 -15.28 -0.93
N LEU A 153 1.74 -14.17 -0.41
CA LEU A 153 1.04 -14.14 0.87
C LEU A 153 -0.41 -14.64 0.78
N LEU A 154 -0.97 -14.76 -0.45
CA LEU A 154 -2.31 -15.31 -0.71
C LEU A 154 -2.26 -16.76 -1.23
N GLY A 155 -1.05 -17.30 -1.43
CA GLY A 155 -0.85 -18.65 -1.94
C GLY A 155 -1.23 -19.73 -0.91
N GLN A 156 -2.05 -20.68 -1.34
CA GLN A 156 -2.52 -21.78 -0.47
C GLN A 156 -1.44 -22.84 -0.18
N SER A 157 -0.35 -22.87 -0.95
CA SER A 157 0.68 -23.91 -0.84
C SER A 157 1.86 -23.48 0.02
N THR A 158 2.13 -24.22 1.09
CA THR A 158 3.33 -24.06 1.91
C THR A 158 4.62 -24.23 1.09
N THR A 159 4.59 -25.03 0.02
CA THR A 159 5.74 -25.29 -0.85
C THR A 159 6.13 -24.06 -1.66
N THR A 160 5.19 -23.23 -2.10
CA THR A 160 5.45 -21.99 -2.83
C THR A 160 6.03 -20.92 -1.90
N ARG A 161 5.64 -20.91 -0.63
CA ARG A 161 6.18 -19.98 0.38
C ARG A 161 7.66 -20.26 0.69
N THR A 162 8.10 -21.52 0.68
CA THR A 162 9.49 -21.87 1.02
C THR A 162 10.45 -21.71 -0.14
N LYS A 163 10.02 -22.00 -1.38
CA LYS A 163 10.88 -21.91 -2.57
C LYS A 163 11.01 -20.50 -3.15
N GLY A 164 10.02 -19.65 -2.91
CA GLY A 164 9.89 -18.36 -3.59
C GLY A 164 9.41 -18.52 -5.04
N LEU A 165 8.86 -17.45 -5.59
CA LEU A 165 8.35 -17.37 -6.96
C LEU A 165 9.37 -16.71 -7.88
N ASN A 166 9.35 -17.09 -9.16
CA ASN A 166 10.22 -16.50 -10.17
C ASN A 166 9.63 -15.18 -10.70
N ILE A 167 10.48 -14.18 -10.87
CA ILE A 167 10.13 -12.94 -11.56
C ILE A 167 10.42 -13.15 -13.06
N ARG A 168 9.51 -12.71 -13.92
CA ARG A 168 9.68 -12.71 -15.37
C ARG A 168 9.38 -11.33 -15.95
N GLU A 169 9.95 -11.08 -17.12
CA GLU A 169 9.67 -9.88 -17.91
C GLU A 169 9.07 -10.29 -19.25
N ASP A 170 8.03 -9.61 -19.67
CA ASP A 170 7.36 -9.77 -20.97
C ASP A 170 7.12 -8.39 -21.58
N LYS A 171 7.27 -8.29 -22.92
CA LYS A 171 7.13 -7.01 -23.63
C LYS A 171 5.75 -6.35 -23.49
N SER A 172 4.71 -7.17 -23.30
CA SER A 172 3.32 -6.69 -23.17
C SER A 172 2.87 -6.51 -21.74
N LYS A 173 3.40 -7.31 -20.80
CA LYS A 173 3.00 -7.32 -19.39
C LYS A 173 3.95 -6.54 -18.48
N GLY A 174 5.16 -6.21 -18.98
CA GLY A 174 6.25 -5.70 -18.16
C GLY A 174 6.79 -6.77 -17.21
N VAL A 175 7.29 -6.36 -16.06
CA VAL A 175 7.72 -7.25 -14.98
C VAL A 175 6.51 -7.85 -14.28
N TYR A 176 6.51 -9.17 -14.06
CA TYR A 176 5.42 -9.88 -13.37
C TYR A 176 5.89 -11.19 -12.72
N VAL A 177 5.09 -11.73 -11.83
CA VAL A 177 5.31 -13.00 -11.16
C VAL A 177 4.22 -13.96 -11.66
N PRO A 178 4.53 -14.91 -12.59
CA PRO A 178 3.51 -15.71 -13.30
C PRO A 178 2.70 -16.61 -12.38
N ASP A 179 3.31 -17.12 -11.31
CA ASP A 179 2.72 -18.09 -10.41
C ASP A 179 2.15 -17.46 -9.13
N ALA A 180 2.09 -16.12 -9.07
CA ALA A 180 1.46 -15.40 -7.97
C ALA A 180 -0.06 -15.48 -8.05
N SER A 181 -0.71 -15.55 -6.90
CA SER A 181 -2.17 -15.45 -6.78
C SER A 181 -2.65 -14.11 -7.32
N ASP A 182 -3.65 -14.14 -8.19
CA ASP A 182 -4.36 -12.98 -8.75
C ASP A 182 -5.85 -13.19 -8.49
N VAL A 183 -6.30 -12.75 -7.30
CA VAL A 183 -7.64 -13.05 -6.77
C VAL A 183 -8.61 -11.98 -7.24
N ILE A 184 -9.66 -12.40 -7.97
CA ILE A 184 -10.73 -11.49 -8.42
C ILE A 184 -11.55 -11.08 -7.20
N VAL A 185 -11.85 -9.78 -7.10
CA VAL A 185 -12.62 -9.18 -6.01
C VAL A 185 -13.73 -8.31 -6.58
N GLU A 186 -14.91 -8.35 -5.96
CA GLU A 186 -16.11 -7.64 -6.40
C GLU A 186 -16.52 -6.51 -5.45
N LYS A 187 -15.97 -6.49 -4.23
CA LYS A 187 -16.26 -5.49 -3.19
C LYS A 187 -15.09 -5.27 -2.25
N GLU A 188 -15.15 -4.18 -1.48
CA GLU A 188 -14.07 -3.80 -0.55
C GLU A 188 -13.84 -4.85 0.54
N ASP A 189 -14.88 -5.49 1.06
CA ASP A 189 -14.78 -6.51 2.11
C ASP A 189 -13.86 -7.67 1.71
N GLU A 190 -13.92 -8.07 0.43
CA GLU A 190 -13.08 -9.15 -0.09
C GLU A 190 -11.61 -8.74 -0.14
N VAL A 191 -11.33 -7.47 -0.45
CA VAL A 191 -9.95 -6.94 -0.40
C VAL A 191 -9.43 -6.92 1.03
N LEU A 192 -10.26 -6.49 1.98
CA LEU A 192 -9.87 -6.47 3.40
C LEU A 192 -9.62 -7.88 3.93
N ALA A 193 -10.42 -8.86 3.50
CA ALA A 193 -10.20 -10.27 3.85
C ALA A 193 -8.87 -10.81 3.28
N LEU A 194 -8.53 -10.49 2.03
CA LEU A 194 -7.23 -10.84 1.44
C LEU A 194 -6.07 -10.18 2.16
N LEU A 195 -6.23 -8.92 2.55
CA LEU A 195 -5.21 -8.19 3.29
C LEU A 195 -4.97 -8.82 4.66
N TRP A 196 -6.04 -9.24 5.34
CA TRP A 196 -6.00 -9.98 6.59
C TRP A 196 -5.28 -11.32 6.44
N GLU A 197 -5.69 -12.15 5.48
CA GLU A 197 -5.07 -13.43 5.18
C GLU A 197 -3.57 -13.29 4.94
N GLY A 198 -3.18 -12.32 4.12
CA GLY A 198 -1.78 -12.07 3.82
C GLY A 198 -0.99 -11.58 5.04
N ALA A 199 -1.59 -10.75 5.90
CA ALA A 199 -0.96 -10.30 7.14
C ALA A 199 -0.71 -11.46 8.11
N GLN A 200 -1.67 -12.37 8.28
CA GLN A 200 -1.49 -13.58 9.07
C GLN A 200 -0.39 -14.49 8.51
N ASN A 201 -0.40 -14.70 7.20
CA ASN A 201 0.61 -15.52 6.52
C ASN A 201 2.02 -14.94 6.68
N ARG A 202 2.15 -13.61 6.65
CA ARG A 202 3.41 -12.90 6.93
C ARG A 202 3.86 -13.11 8.39
N ALA A 203 2.93 -13.01 9.35
CA ALA A 203 3.22 -13.18 10.77
C ALA A 203 3.71 -14.61 11.10
N ILE A 204 3.09 -15.63 10.53
CA ILE A 204 3.49 -17.02 10.70
C ILE A 204 4.91 -17.24 10.17
N SER A 205 5.25 -16.64 9.02
CA SER A 205 6.61 -16.73 8.46
C SER A 205 7.65 -16.01 9.33
N ALA A 206 7.26 -14.98 10.07
CA ALA A 206 8.14 -14.22 10.95
C ALA A 206 8.51 -14.96 12.25
N THR A 207 7.63 -15.84 12.77
CA THR A 207 7.91 -16.61 14.00
C THR A 207 9.01 -17.65 13.81
N ASP A 208 9.23 -18.13 12.60
CA ASP A 208 10.28 -19.11 12.26
C ASP A 208 11.66 -18.46 12.07
N MET A 209 11.77 -17.12 11.95
CA MET A 209 13.03 -16.41 11.72
C MET A 209 13.04 -15.04 12.44
N ASN A 210 13.92 -14.86 13.39
CA ASN A 210 14.14 -13.63 14.15
C ASN A 210 14.25 -12.38 13.23
N GLU A 211 13.51 -11.29 13.55
CA GLU A 211 13.55 -9.97 12.86
C GLU A 211 13.10 -9.96 11.39
N HIS A 212 12.22 -10.86 10.98
CA HIS A 212 11.75 -10.98 9.59
C HIS A 212 11.09 -9.69 9.07
N SER A 213 10.24 -9.05 9.87
CA SER A 213 9.44 -7.88 9.44
C SER A 213 10.28 -6.63 9.14
N SER A 214 11.45 -6.48 9.76
CA SER A 214 12.34 -5.34 9.53
C SER A 214 13.17 -5.46 8.25
N ARG A 215 13.22 -6.66 7.64
CA ARG A 215 14.04 -6.99 6.47
C ARG A 215 13.23 -7.46 5.28
N SER A 216 11.92 -7.43 5.38
CA SER A 216 11.02 -7.80 4.28
C SER A 216 10.24 -6.58 3.78
N HIS A 217 9.92 -6.61 2.50
CA HIS A 217 9.08 -5.61 1.85
C HIS A 217 7.80 -6.26 1.37
N THR A 218 6.68 -5.58 1.48
CA THR A 218 5.42 -6.11 0.95
C THR A 218 4.86 -5.26 -0.16
N ILE A 219 4.23 -5.90 -1.13
CA ILE A 219 3.59 -5.27 -2.28
C ILE A 219 2.14 -5.76 -2.33
N PHE A 220 1.19 -4.87 -2.05
CA PHE A 220 -0.22 -5.12 -2.32
C PHE A 220 -0.55 -4.49 -3.67
N GLN A 221 -0.97 -5.32 -4.63
CA GLN A 221 -1.25 -4.88 -5.99
C GLN A 221 -2.73 -5.00 -6.31
N PHE A 222 -3.32 -3.94 -6.84
CA PHE A 222 -4.58 -3.99 -7.57
C PHE A 222 -4.30 -4.04 -9.08
N VAL A 223 -4.95 -4.92 -9.78
CA VAL A 223 -5.05 -4.89 -11.24
C VAL A 223 -6.46 -4.42 -11.59
N ILE A 224 -6.55 -3.26 -12.23
CA ILE A 224 -7.80 -2.62 -12.58
C ILE A 224 -7.99 -2.75 -14.08
N GLN A 225 -8.99 -3.53 -14.50
CA GLN A 225 -9.37 -3.67 -15.91
C GLN A 225 -10.76 -3.12 -16.12
N LEU A 226 -10.89 -2.15 -17.02
CA LEU A 226 -12.12 -1.43 -17.29
C LEU A 226 -12.45 -1.50 -18.78
N GLU A 227 -13.70 -1.74 -19.10
CA GLU A 227 -14.26 -1.53 -20.43
C GLU A 227 -14.99 -0.18 -20.43
N ILE A 228 -14.43 0.79 -21.13
CA ILE A 228 -14.89 2.18 -21.13
C ILE A 228 -15.69 2.44 -22.41
N GLN A 229 -16.86 3.08 -22.27
CA GLN A 229 -17.67 3.56 -23.39
C GLN A 229 -17.42 5.04 -23.60
N PRO A 230 -16.70 5.45 -24.67
CA PRO A 230 -16.52 6.86 -24.97
C PRO A 230 -17.83 7.55 -25.33
N ARG A 231 -18.06 8.76 -24.82
CA ARG A 231 -19.31 9.53 -25.01
C ARG A 231 -19.62 9.91 -26.46
N ASN A 232 -18.66 9.81 -27.38
CA ASN A 232 -18.76 10.33 -28.76
C ASN A 232 -18.97 9.22 -29.82
N GLY A 233 -19.53 8.07 -29.46
CA GLY A 233 -19.75 6.97 -30.41
C GLY A 233 -18.47 6.24 -30.88
N HIS A 234 -17.33 6.56 -30.28
CA HIS A 234 -16.09 5.81 -30.52
C HIS A 234 -16.20 4.37 -30.01
N PRO A 235 -15.43 3.44 -30.57
CA PRO A 235 -15.43 2.06 -30.12
C PRO A 235 -15.02 1.96 -28.64
N LYS A 236 -15.54 0.96 -27.94
CA LYS A 236 -15.19 0.66 -26.57
C LYS A 236 -13.66 0.46 -26.41
N VAL A 237 -13.11 0.98 -25.33
CA VAL A 237 -11.69 0.86 -25.01
C VAL A 237 -11.54 -0.02 -23.78
N VAL A 238 -10.67 -1.03 -23.86
CA VAL A 238 -10.28 -1.82 -22.70
C VAL A 238 -9.01 -1.19 -22.12
N SER A 239 -9.13 -0.68 -20.92
CA SER A 239 -8.01 -0.16 -20.13
C SER A 239 -7.59 -1.20 -19.10
N ARG A 240 -6.29 -1.36 -18.88
CA ARG A 240 -5.74 -2.20 -17.82
C ARG A 240 -4.55 -1.49 -17.17
N SER A 241 -4.60 -1.38 -15.87
CA SER A 241 -3.54 -0.77 -15.07
C SER A 241 -3.21 -1.60 -13.84
N LYS A 242 -2.04 -1.32 -13.26
CA LYS A 242 -1.57 -1.86 -11.99
C LYS A 242 -1.39 -0.73 -11.01
N LEU A 243 -1.96 -0.86 -9.83
CA LEU A 243 -1.73 0.03 -8.70
C LEU A 243 -1.02 -0.77 -7.62
N ASN A 244 0.23 -0.40 -7.33
CA ASN A 244 1.04 -1.04 -6.31
C ASN A 244 1.10 -0.17 -5.06
N LEU A 245 0.87 -0.76 -3.90
CA LEU A 245 1.03 -0.16 -2.59
C LEU A 245 2.11 -0.95 -1.85
N VAL A 246 3.23 -0.28 -1.53
CA VAL A 246 4.47 -0.97 -1.14
C VAL A 246 4.94 -0.49 0.23
N ASP A 247 5.09 -1.42 1.17
CA ASP A 247 5.74 -1.24 2.47
C ASP A 247 7.20 -1.72 2.36
N LEU A 248 8.16 -0.76 2.27
CA LEU A 248 9.59 -1.03 2.05
C LEU A 248 10.38 -1.19 3.35
#